data_e7023f2a68c82302e625443be8f518aa
#
_entry.id   e7023f2a68c82302e625443be8f518aa
#
_cell.length_a   1.000
_cell.length_b   1.000
_cell.length_c   1.000
_cell.angle_alpha   90.00
_cell.angle_beta   90.00
_cell.angle_gamma   90.00
#
_symmetry.space_group_name_H-M   'P 1'
#
loop_
_entity.id
_entity.type
_entity.pdbx_description
1 polymer ?
#
loop_
_entity_poly.entity_id
_entity_poly.type
_entity_poly.pdbx_seq_one_letter_code
_entity_poly.pdbx_strand_id
1 'polypeptide(L)'
;MLATVRLLLVGATLLISPLPVAAQFSGSAREDTLTSQFDVAGIPVILRRVTANNVVAANLYLLGGSRQLTPVTAGIEMLLLEASERGTARYPRDVLRSKMARLGSAIGVSPGADWTTIGVRATVAGFDSTWAILSDRLAAPTLAAAEVELVREQFVTAVRQRKDSPDALLEYLADSIAFAGHPYALDPVGTEESLTRLTVADLKAYQATQIVSSRMMLVVVGNVSRARVERLVRESIGRLPKGTYAWKAPAPPASLPSAYLIERRVLPTNYLQGYFHGPTATSKDYAALRLACAVLSGRLFAEVRSRNNLSYSVNAPFVERAFSVGGLYVTTTSPDRVLDIMQEQIKSLRDGYITPDGLERLVQQFIVTYFLDNETNADQANMLARAALYQGDYRRASRFVSELRSITPEDIRNAARTYMTNVRWAYVGDPAKVTPSKLTKF
;
A
#
# COMPACT_ATOMS: atom_id res chain seq x y z
N MET A 1 83.43 8.13 32.41
CA MET A 1 83.33 8.98 31.22
C MET A 1 82.03 8.70 30.52
N LEU A 2 81.01 9.50 30.82
CA LEU A 2 79.72 9.41 30.26
C LEU A 2 79.51 10.49 29.18
N ALA A 3 79.24 10.09 27.96
CA ALA A 3 78.96 11.00 26.87
C ALA A 3 77.45 11.12 26.71
N THR A 4 76.99 12.33 26.93
CA THR A 4 75.56 12.71 26.81
C THR A 4 75.25 13.04 25.36
N VAL A 5 74.31 12.28 24.74
CA VAL A 5 73.75 12.59 23.40
C VAL A 5 72.47 13.39 23.61
N ARG A 6 72.48 14.64 23.14
CA ARG A 6 71.31 15.48 23.07
C ARG A 6 70.54 15.19 21.76
N LEU A 7 69.34 14.68 21.89
CA LEU A 7 68.40 14.51 20.77
C LEU A 7 67.56 15.82 20.61
N LEU A 8 67.70 16.46 19.48
CA LEU A 8 66.90 17.61 19.07
C LEU A 8 65.56 17.08 18.45
N LEU A 9 64.44 17.28 19.12
CA LEU A 9 63.10 17.06 18.59
C LEU A 9 62.65 18.33 17.84
N VAL A 10 62.61 18.24 16.51
CA VAL A 10 61.94 19.25 15.66
C VAL A 10 60.46 18.91 15.62
N GLY A 11 59.63 19.68 16.30
CA GLY A 11 58.20 19.58 16.26
C GLY A 11 57.64 20.21 14.98
N ALA A 12 57.19 19.41 14.03
CA ALA A 12 56.39 19.86 12.91
C ALA A 12 54.91 19.91 13.34
N THR A 13 54.40 21.12 13.60
CA THR A 13 52.98 21.37 13.86
C THR A 13 52.21 21.32 12.52
N LEU A 14 51.54 20.20 12.23
CA LEU A 14 50.60 20.11 11.12
C LEU A 14 49.33 20.87 11.51
N LEU A 15 49.14 22.05 10.94
CA LEU A 15 47.88 22.78 10.94
C LEU A 15 46.91 22.04 10.03
N ILE A 16 46.03 21.18 10.61
CA ILE A 16 44.89 20.60 9.91
C ILE A 16 43.79 21.64 9.92
N SER A 17 43.66 22.39 8.82
CA SER A 17 42.48 23.23 8.57
C SER A 17 41.28 22.32 8.36
N PRO A 18 40.17 22.51 9.07
CA PRO A 18 38.91 21.79 8.77
C PRO A 18 38.38 22.33 7.44
N LEU A 19 38.43 21.54 6.40
CA LEU A 19 37.68 21.77 5.17
C LEU A 19 36.19 21.65 5.52
N PRO A 20 35.36 22.62 5.17
CA PRO A 20 33.92 22.46 5.31
C PRO A 20 33.46 21.40 4.29
N VAL A 21 33.14 20.20 4.76
CA VAL A 21 32.37 19.22 3.99
C VAL A 21 30.93 19.72 3.92
N ALA A 22 30.70 20.79 3.18
CA ALA A 22 29.40 21.09 2.63
C ALA A 22 29.25 20.16 1.41
N ALA A 23 28.83 18.92 1.65
CA ALA A 23 28.26 18.09 0.62
C ALA A 23 26.98 18.80 0.15
N GLN A 24 27.12 19.65 -0.85
CA GLN A 24 26.01 20.19 -1.61
C GLN A 24 25.34 19.02 -2.33
N PHE A 25 24.35 18.42 -1.66
CA PHE A 25 23.30 17.68 -2.35
C PHE A 25 22.40 18.69 -3.11
N SER A 26 22.96 19.36 -4.09
CA SER A 26 22.19 20.01 -5.15
C SER A 26 21.72 18.91 -6.11
N GLY A 27 20.82 18.08 -5.65
CA GLY A 27 20.06 17.18 -6.49
C GLY A 27 19.04 18.00 -7.26
N SER A 28 19.45 18.66 -8.35
CA SER A 28 18.53 18.89 -9.46
C SER A 28 17.97 17.50 -9.78
N ALA A 29 16.65 17.36 -9.81
CA ALA A 29 15.98 16.14 -10.22
C ALA A 29 16.54 15.77 -11.61
N ARG A 30 17.55 14.89 -11.66
CA ARG A 30 18.01 14.31 -12.92
C ARG A 30 16.80 13.61 -13.49
N GLU A 31 16.41 14.02 -14.67
CA GLU A 31 15.37 13.37 -15.43
C GLU A 31 15.66 11.87 -15.42
N ASP A 32 14.75 11.03 -14.91
CA ASP A 32 14.96 9.60 -14.80
C ASP A 32 14.95 8.97 -16.20
N THR A 33 16.09 8.99 -16.86
CA THR A 33 16.31 8.44 -18.20
C THR A 33 16.17 6.90 -18.24
N LEU A 34 16.07 6.25 -17.09
CA LEU A 34 15.91 4.81 -16.97
C LEU A 34 14.45 4.36 -17.05
N THR A 35 13.50 5.30 -16.86
CA THR A 35 12.07 5.01 -16.86
C THR A 35 11.39 5.62 -18.07
N SER A 36 10.61 4.83 -18.77
CA SER A 36 9.82 5.25 -19.94
C SER A 36 8.39 4.76 -19.84
N GLN A 37 7.47 5.55 -20.39
CA GLN A 37 6.05 5.15 -20.53
C GLN A 37 5.70 5.10 -22.02
N PHE A 38 4.95 4.06 -22.41
CA PHE A 38 4.48 3.86 -23.78
C PHE A 38 3.19 3.04 -23.77
N ASP A 39 2.52 2.94 -24.89
CA ASP A 39 1.31 2.13 -25.06
C ASP A 39 1.61 0.89 -25.92
N VAL A 40 1.01 -0.25 -25.54
CA VAL A 40 1.04 -1.46 -26.35
C VAL A 40 -0.37 -2.04 -26.44
N ALA A 41 -0.96 -2.00 -27.60
CA ALA A 41 -2.32 -2.49 -27.87
C ALA A 41 -3.39 -1.88 -26.95
N GLY A 42 -3.24 -0.60 -26.59
CA GLY A 42 -4.13 0.13 -25.69
C GLY A 42 -3.87 -0.12 -24.20
N ILE A 43 -2.79 -0.82 -23.86
CA ILE A 43 -2.37 -1.04 -22.47
C ILE A 43 -1.23 -0.08 -22.16
N PRO A 44 -1.38 0.86 -21.19
CA PRO A 44 -0.29 1.68 -20.70
C PRO A 44 0.81 0.82 -20.05
N VAL A 45 2.05 1.01 -20.48
CA VAL A 45 3.22 0.31 -19.94
C VAL A 45 4.22 1.31 -19.40
N ILE A 46 4.67 1.12 -18.17
CA ILE A 46 5.82 1.84 -17.59
C ILE A 46 6.96 0.83 -17.48
N LEU A 47 8.10 1.14 -18.06
CA LEU A 47 9.31 0.32 -17.99
C LEU A 47 10.41 1.11 -17.31
N ARG A 48 10.92 0.58 -16.19
CA ARG A 48 12.14 1.06 -15.53
C ARG A 48 13.25 0.05 -15.68
N ARG A 49 14.31 0.44 -16.38
CA ARG A 49 15.44 -0.42 -16.60
C ARG A 49 16.39 -0.41 -15.40
N VAL A 50 16.55 -1.56 -14.74
CA VAL A 50 17.45 -1.79 -13.61
C VAL A 50 18.41 -2.91 -13.99
N THR A 51 19.71 -2.64 -14.02
CA THR A 51 20.75 -3.59 -14.42
C THR A 51 21.57 -4.13 -13.24
N ALA A 52 21.29 -3.64 -12.02
CA ALA A 52 22.02 -3.99 -10.81
C ALA A 52 21.82 -5.45 -10.36
N ASN A 53 20.74 -6.08 -10.82
CA ASN A 53 20.44 -7.48 -10.50
C ASN A 53 19.76 -8.19 -11.68
N ASN A 54 19.62 -9.52 -11.59
CA ASN A 54 19.00 -10.35 -12.62
C ASN A 54 17.51 -10.64 -12.37
N VAL A 55 16.86 -9.88 -11.48
CA VAL A 55 15.43 -10.05 -11.17
C VAL A 55 14.61 -9.09 -12.04
N VAL A 56 13.52 -9.59 -12.59
CA VAL A 56 12.47 -8.80 -13.24
C VAL A 56 11.23 -8.87 -12.39
N ALA A 57 10.69 -7.73 -12.02
CA ALA A 57 9.36 -7.59 -11.48
C ALA A 57 8.44 -6.98 -12.55
N ALA A 58 7.32 -7.64 -12.84
CA ALA A 58 6.30 -7.12 -13.73
C ALA A 58 4.95 -7.17 -13.01
N ASN A 59 4.46 -6.01 -12.59
CA ASN A 59 3.18 -5.87 -11.93
C ASN A 59 2.13 -5.44 -12.94
N LEU A 60 1.19 -6.35 -13.21
CA LEU A 60 -0.02 -6.05 -13.98
C LEU A 60 -1.10 -5.58 -13.01
N TYR A 61 -1.60 -4.38 -13.20
CA TYR A 61 -2.67 -3.77 -12.41
C TYR A 61 -3.97 -3.95 -13.18
N LEU A 62 -4.89 -4.75 -12.62
CA LEU A 62 -6.26 -4.88 -13.11
C LEU A 62 -7.10 -3.83 -12.41
N LEU A 63 -7.37 -2.74 -13.12
CA LEU A 63 -7.95 -1.51 -12.57
C LEU A 63 -9.41 -1.68 -12.16
N GLY A 64 -9.79 -1.01 -11.08
CA GLY A 64 -11.16 -0.99 -10.56
C GLY A 64 -11.28 -1.56 -9.14
N GLY A 65 -10.63 -2.70 -8.83
CA GLY A 65 -10.66 -3.29 -7.48
C GLY A 65 -12.06 -3.43 -6.91
N SER A 66 -12.26 -3.12 -5.64
CA SER A 66 -13.57 -3.15 -4.97
C SER A 66 -14.65 -2.33 -5.69
N ARG A 67 -14.26 -1.32 -6.49
CA ARG A 67 -15.20 -0.45 -7.23
C ARG A 67 -15.92 -1.18 -8.38
N GLN A 68 -15.43 -2.34 -8.80
CA GLN A 68 -16.05 -3.22 -9.80
C GLN A 68 -16.94 -4.29 -9.16
N LEU A 69 -17.02 -4.30 -7.84
CA LEU A 69 -17.73 -5.31 -7.07
C LEU A 69 -19.02 -4.77 -6.48
N THR A 70 -19.92 -5.68 -6.18
CA THR A 70 -21.12 -5.46 -5.38
C THR A 70 -21.05 -6.38 -4.15
N PRO A 71 -21.89 -6.20 -3.13
CA PRO A 71 -21.96 -7.14 -2.01
C PRO A 71 -22.14 -8.62 -2.44
N VAL A 72 -22.82 -8.84 -3.57
CA VAL A 72 -23.08 -10.20 -4.09
C VAL A 72 -21.85 -10.77 -4.83
N THR A 73 -21.08 -9.92 -5.51
CA THR A 73 -19.92 -10.32 -6.32
C THR A 73 -18.57 -10.11 -5.61
N ALA A 74 -18.59 -9.66 -4.35
CA ALA A 74 -17.38 -9.51 -3.55
C ALA A 74 -16.60 -10.84 -3.49
N GLY A 75 -15.30 -10.80 -3.79
CA GLY A 75 -14.42 -11.97 -3.86
C GLY A 75 -14.35 -12.66 -5.23
N ILE A 76 -15.20 -12.32 -6.21
CA ILE A 76 -15.23 -13.01 -7.52
C ILE A 76 -13.91 -12.88 -8.27
N GLU A 77 -13.28 -11.70 -8.28
CA GLU A 77 -12.02 -11.46 -8.98
C GLU A 77 -10.87 -12.26 -8.35
N MET A 78 -10.81 -12.29 -7.01
CA MET A 78 -9.83 -13.08 -6.29
C MET A 78 -10.02 -14.58 -6.50
N LEU A 79 -11.25 -15.06 -6.38
CA LEU A 79 -11.56 -16.46 -6.59
C LEU A 79 -11.20 -16.90 -8.02
N LEU A 80 -11.50 -16.07 -9.03
CA LEU A 80 -11.13 -16.32 -10.42
C LEU A 80 -9.60 -16.41 -10.58
N LEU A 81 -8.87 -15.42 -10.10
CA LEU A 81 -7.42 -15.32 -10.28
C LEU A 81 -6.66 -16.42 -9.54
N GLU A 82 -7.09 -16.80 -8.35
CA GLU A 82 -6.50 -17.93 -7.61
C GLU A 82 -6.89 -19.28 -8.21
N ALA A 83 -8.14 -19.46 -8.64
CA ALA A 83 -8.54 -20.67 -9.35
C ALA A 83 -7.81 -20.85 -10.68
N SER A 84 -7.40 -19.74 -11.35
CA SER A 84 -6.60 -19.79 -12.58
C SER A 84 -5.21 -20.42 -12.38
N GLU A 85 -4.69 -20.45 -11.15
CA GLU A 85 -3.43 -21.13 -10.81
C GLU A 85 -3.57 -22.66 -10.84
N ARG A 86 -4.79 -23.16 -10.72
CA ARG A 86 -5.08 -24.59 -10.69
C ARG A 86 -5.07 -25.24 -12.05
N GLY A 87 -4.82 -24.50 -13.14
CA GLY A 87 -4.63 -25.00 -14.48
C GLY A 87 -5.20 -24.09 -15.55
N THR A 88 -4.60 -24.19 -16.73
CA THR A 88 -5.02 -23.47 -17.93
C THR A 88 -5.18 -24.45 -19.09
N ALA A 89 -5.71 -23.99 -20.22
CA ALA A 89 -5.84 -24.79 -21.42
C ALA A 89 -4.50 -25.40 -21.89
N ARG A 90 -3.38 -24.65 -21.71
CA ARG A 90 -2.03 -25.08 -22.13
C ARG A 90 -1.26 -25.81 -21.04
N TYR A 91 -1.49 -25.43 -19.78
CA TYR A 91 -0.73 -25.92 -18.64
C TYR A 91 -1.67 -26.58 -17.62
N PRO A 92 -1.86 -27.90 -17.66
CA PRO A 92 -2.49 -28.64 -16.56
C PRO A 92 -1.82 -28.30 -15.23
N ARG A 93 -2.55 -28.40 -14.14
CA ARG A 93 -2.12 -27.99 -12.78
C ARG A 93 -0.69 -28.40 -12.42
N ASP A 94 -0.39 -29.70 -12.58
CA ASP A 94 0.91 -30.25 -12.17
C ASP A 94 2.05 -29.79 -13.09
N VAL A 95 1.76 -29.60 -14.39
CA VAL A 95 2.70 -29.02 -15.35
C VAL A 95 3.00 -27.57 -15.01
N LEU A 96 1.96 -26.77 -14.72
CA LEU A 96 2.10 -25.38 -14.33
C LEU A 96 2.98 -25.26 -13.07
N ARG A 97 2.63 -26.00 -12.02
CA ARG A 97 3.36 -25.97 -10.74
C ARG A 97 4.82 -26.42 -10.90
N SER A 98 5.05 -27.53 -11.62
CA SER A 98 6.42 -28.03 -11.88
C SER A 98 7.23 -27.03 -12.69
N LYS A 99 6.62 -26.36 -13.68
CA LYS A 99 7.29 -25.36 -14.52
C LYS A 99 7.66 -24.12 -13.70
N MET A 100 6.74 -23.60 -12.88
CA MET A 100 7.01 -22.48 -11.99
C MET A 100 8.15 -22.79 -11.01
N ALA A 101 8.14 -23.97 -10.40
CA ALA A 101 9.19 -24.41 -9.48
C ALA A 101 10.57 -24.47 -10.17
N ARG A 102 10.64 -25.02 -11.39
CA ARG A 102 11.90 -25.08 -12.17
C ARG A 102 12.41 -23.72 -12.60
N LEU A 103 11.53 -22.78 -12.87
CA LEU A 103 11.90 -21.39 -13.22
C LEU A 103 12.35 -20.58 -12.00
N GLY A 104 12.09 -21.04 -10.78
CA GLY A 104 12.32 -20.26 -9.56
C GLY A 104 11.57 -18.94 -9.56
N SER A 105 10.40 -18.89 -10.21
CA SER A 105 9.60 -17.70 -10.38
C SER A 105 8.30 -17.76 -9.58
N ALA A 106 7.69 -16.60 -9.35
CA ALA A 106 6.43 -16.47 -8.63
C ALA A 106 5.45 -15.55 -9.37
N ILE A 107 4.17 -15.90 -9.29
CA ILE A 107 3.05 -15.05 -9.69
C ILE A 107 2.14 -14.95 -8.46
N GLY A 108 2.03 -13.74 -7.91
CA GLY A 108 1.18 -13.47 -6.76
C GLY A 108 0.03 -12.53 -7.13
N VAL A 109 -1.09 -12.67 -6.43
CA VAL A 109 -2.26 -11.81 -6.59
C VAL A 109 -2.49 -11.04 -5.28
N SER A 110 -2.70 -9.74 -5.38
CA SER A 110 -2.98 -8.87 -4.24
C SER A 110 -4.17 -7.96 -4.58
N PRO A 111 -5.34 -8.21 -3.99
CA PRO A 111 -6.51 -7.41 -4.22
C PRO A 111 -6.42 -6.07 -3.51
N GLY A 112 -7.03 -5.05 -4.07
CA GLY A 112 -7.07 -3.72 -3.49
C GLY A 112 -8.38 -2.99 -3.78
N ALA A 113 -8.53 -1.84 -3.16
CA ALA A 113 -9.73 -1.02 -3.33
C ALA A 113 -9.86 -0.44 -4.75
N ASP A 114 -8.73 -0.08 -5.37
CA ASP A 114 -8.69 0.59 -6.67
C ASP A 114 -8.21 -0.29 -7.82
N TRP A 115 -7.47 -1.34 -7.51
CA TRP A 115 -6.99 -2.33 -8.47
C TRP A 115 -6.58 -3.62 -7.78
N THR A 116 -6.55 -4.71 -8.56
CA THR A 116 -5.87 -5.94 -8.14
C THR A 116 -4.51 -5.99 -8.82
N THR A 117 -3.45 -6.21 -8.04
CA THR A 117 -2.09 -6.37 -8.56
C THR A 117 -1.82 -7.86 -8.82
N ILE A 118 -1.40 -8.19 -10.04
CA ILE A 118 -0.92 -9.51 -10.41
C ILE A 118 0.58 -9.38 -10.66
N GLY A 119 1.39 -9.77 -9.66
CA GLY A 119 2.83 -9.54 -9.63
C GLY A 119 3.62 -10.75 -10.12
N VAL A 120 4.39 -10.59 -11.19
CA VAL A 120 5.39 -11.55 -11.66
C VAL A 120 6.74 -11.21 -11.06
N ARG A 121 7.42 -12.22 -10.53
CA ARG A 121 8.83 -12.14 -10.14
C ARG A 121 9.58 -13.30 -10.77
N ALA A 122 10.59 -12.97 -11.57
CA ALA A 122 11.35 -13.97 -12.32
C ALA A 122 12.80 -13.49 -12.53
N THR A 123 13.70 -14.41 -12.84
CA THR A 123 14.99 -14.04 -13.41
C THR A 123 14.80 -13.51 -14.83
N VAL A 124 15.76 -12.73 -15.34
CA VAL A 124 15.75 -12.26 -16.74
C VAL A 124 15.61 -13.41 -17.72
N ALA A 125 16.24 -14.57 -17.45
CA ALA A 125 16.15 -15.76 -18.29
C ALA A 125 14.77 -16.45 -18.21
N GLY A 126 14.14 -16.49 -17.03
CA GLY A 126 12.83 -17.12 -16.80
C GLY A 126 11.63 -16.24 -17.14
N PHE A 127 11.84 -14.94 -17.40
CA PHE A 127 10.76 -13.95 -17.50
C PHE A 127 9.74 -14.28 -18.60
N ASP A 128 10.17 -14.57 -19.84
CA ASP A 128 9.24 -14.87 -20.95
C ASP A 128 8.37 -16.10 -20.66
N SER A 129 8.97 -17.13 -20.05
CA SER A 129 8.24 -18.34 -19.68
C SER A 129 7.23 -18.11 -18.56
N THR A 130 7.59 -17.30 -17.56
CA THR A 130 6.67 -16.93 -16.46
C THR A 130 5.56 -16.02 -16.97
N TRP A 131 5.89 -15.05 -17.84
CA TRP A 131 4.92 -14.21 -18.51
C TRP A 131 3.91 -14.98 -19.34
N ALA A 132 4.36 -16.00 -20.09
CA ALA A 132 3.47 -16.86 -20.86
C ALA A 132 2.49 -17.62 -19.95
N ILE A 133 2.92 -18.09 -18.77
CA ILE A 133 2.03 -18.71 -17.78
C ILE A 133 1.00 -17.71 -17.27
N LEU A 134 1.42 -16.50 -16.86
CA LEU A 134 0.50 -15.46 -16.43
C LEU A 134 -0.55 -15.16 -17.51
N SER A 135 -0.09 -14.96 -18.74
CA SER A 135 -0.98 -14.63 -19.87
C SER A 135 -2.01 -15.73 -20.11
N ASP A 136 -1.61 -16.99 -20.01
CA ASP A 136 -2.50 -18.12 -20.20
C ASP A 136 -3.50 -18.27 -19.03
N ARG A 137 -3.08 -17.97 -17.78
CA ARG A 137 -3.96 -17.89 -16.60
C ARG A 137 -5.06 -16.85 -16.77
N LEU A 138 -4.79 -15.72 -17.44
CA LEU A 138 -5.77 -14.67 -17.69
C LEU A 138 -6.68 -14.98 -18.88
N ALA A 139 -6.11 -15.53 -19.96
CA ALA A 139 -6.83 -15.74 -21.21
C ALA A 139 -7.66 -17.04 -21.22
N ALA A 140 -7.15 -18.12 -20.66
CA ALA A 140 -7.74 -19.46 -20.81
C ALA A 140 -7.60 -20.34 -19.55
N PRO A 141 -8.03 -19.86 -18.37
CA PRO A 141 -8.06 -20.70 -17.16
C PRO A 141 -9.07 -21.84 -17.37
N THR A 142 -8.76 -23.05 -16.89
CA THR A 142 -9.68 -24.19 -17.00
C THR A 142 -10.91 -24.07 -16.11
N LEU A 143 -10.76 -23.47 -14.94
CA LEU A 143 -11.82 -23.30 -13.93
C LEU A 143 -12.61 -24.61 -13.70
N ALA A 144 -11.86 -25.72 -13.52
CA ALA A 144 -12.46 -27.02 -13.21
C ALA A 144 -13.24 -26.92 -11.88
N ALA A 145 -14.48 -27.45 -11.87
CA ALA A 145 -15.39 -27.26 -10.73
C ALA A 145 -14.78 -27.71 -9.39
N ALA A 146 -14.10 -28.86 -9.35
CA ALA A 146 -13.46 -29.36 -8.14
C ALA A 146 -12.32 -28.42 -7.63
N GLU A 147 -11.54 -27.85 -8.55
CA GLU A 147 -10.45 -26.93 -8.20
C GLU A 147 -11.00 -25.56 -7.75
N VAL A 148 -12.06 -25.07 -8.36
CA VAL A 148 -12.75 -23.85 -7.93
C VAL A 148 -13.34 -24.02 -6.53
N GLU A 149 -13.96 -25.19 -6.26
CA GLU A 149 -14.50 -25.48 -4.93
C GLU A 149 -13.41 -25.52 -3.86
N LEU A 150 -12.30 -26.18 -4.15
CA LEU A 150 -11.17 -26.23 -3.22
C LEU A 150 -10.64 -24.80 -2.87
N VAL A 151 -10.49 -23.93 -3.87
CA VAL A 151 -10.05 -22.54 -3.64
C VAL A 151 -11.12 -21.75 -2.87
N ARG A 152 -12.40 -21.94 -3.18
CA ARG A 152 -13.51 -21.33 -2.45
C ARG A 152 -13.49 -21.69 -0.97
N GLU A 153 -13.37 -22.99 -0.64
CA GLU A 153 -13.28 -23.46 0.75
C GLU A 153 -12.11 -22.84 1.49
N GLN A 154 -10.95 -22.66 0.83
CA GLN A 154 -9.80 -21.96 1.39
C GLN A 154 -10.13 -20.51 1.73
N PHE A 155 -10.80 -19.78 0.82
CA PHE A 155 -11.20 -18.39 1.09
C PHE A 155 -12.28 -18.27 2.17
N VAL A 156 -13.29 -19.12 2.14
CA VAL A 156 -14.32 -19.16 3.19
C VAL A 156 -13.68 -19.41 4.55
N THR A 157 -12.75 -20.35 4.61
CA THR A 157 -11.99 -20.62 5.85
C THR A 157 -11.18 -19.41 6.29
N ALA A 158 -10.46 -18.77 5.39
CA ALA A 158 -9.69 -17.56 5.71
C ALA A 158 -10.56 -16.39 6.21
N VAL A 159 -11.73 -16.18 5.57
CA VAL A 159 -12.70 -15.16 5.99
C VAL A 159 -13.31 -15.49 7.38
N ARG A 160 -13.58 -16.76 7.66
CA ARG A 160 -14.02 -17.20 9.00
C ARG A 160 -12.95 -16.96 10.05
N GLN A 161 -11.71 -17.38 9.78
CA GLN A 161 -10.56 -17.18 10.68
C GLN A 161 -10.26 -15.70 10.97
N ARG A 162 -10.59 -14.79 10.04
CA ARG A 162 -10.49 -13.35 10.30
C ARG A 162 -11.31 -12.92 11.51
N LYS A 163 -12.48 -13.53 11.73
CA LYS A 163 -13.31 -13.24 12.91
C LYS A 163 -12.62 -13.66 14.22
N ASP A 164 -11.68 -14.59 14.16
CA ASP A 164 -10.94 -15.07 15.33
C ASP A 164 -9.70 -14.22 15.64
N SER A 165 -9.26 -13.40 14.68
CA SER A 165 -8.16 -12.43 14.85
C SER A 165 -8.74 -11.05 15.18
N PRO A 166 -8.55 -10.53 16.41
CA PRO A 166 -9.10 -9.22 16.77
C PRO A 166 -8.61 -8.07 15.88
N ASP A 167 -7.33 -8.07 15.47
CA ASP A 167 -6.77 -7.04 14.59
C ASP A 167 -7.35 -7.12 13.18
N ALA A 168 -7.44 -8.32 12.59
CA ALA A 168 -7.99 -8.48 11.24
C ALA A 168 -9.49 -8.17 11.19
N LEU A 169 -10.24 -8.51 12.25
CA LEU A 169 -11.63 -8.11 12.38
C LEU A 169 -11.76 -6.61 12.54
N LEU A 170 -10.90 -5.99 13.37
CA LEU A 170 -10.90 -4.55 13.59
C LEU A 170 -10.67 -3.77 12.29
N GLU A 171 -9.68 -4.16 11.48
CA GLU A 171 -9.37 -3.54 10.20
C GLU A 171 -10.58 -3.62 9.25
N TYR A 172 -11.19 -4.80 9.13
CA TYR A 172 -12.40 -4.99 8.32
C TYR A 172 -13.56 -4.09 8.76
N LEU A 173 -13.82 -4.02 10.06
CA LEU A 173 -14.88 -3.18 10.63
C LEU A 173 -14.56 -1.68 10.49
N ALA A 174 -13.29 -1.29 10.63
CA ALA A 174 -12.85 0.08 10.48
C ALA A 174 -13.02 0.58 9.03
N ASP A 175 -12.64 -0.20 8.02
CA ASP A 175 -12.91 0.13 6.62
C ASP A 175 -14.42 0.18 6.33
N SER A 176 -15.18 -0.78 6.85
CA SER A 176 -16.63 -0.83 6.68
C SER A 176 -17.34 0.43 7.19
N ILE A 177 -16.98 0.92 8.39
CA ILE A 177 -17.60 2.12 8.97
C ILE A 177 -17.02 3.41 8.37
N ALA A 178 -15.71 3.48 8.12
CA ALA A 178 -15.06 4.67 7.56
C ALA A 178 -15.59 5.01 6.17
N PHE A 179 -15.87 3.99 5.37
CA PHE A 179 -16.31 4.13 3.99
C PHE A 179 -17.79 3.75 3.76
N ALA A 180 -18.63 3.84 4.78
CA ALA A 180 -20.05 3.50 4.64
C ALA A 180 -20.69 4.22 3.44
N GLY A 181 -21.29 3.45 2.53
CA GLY A 181 -21.88 3.96 1.28
C GLY A 181 -20.88 4.19 0.14
N HIS A 182 -19.59 4.00 0.36
CA HIS A 182 -18.56 4.07 -0.67
C HIS A 182 -18.03 2.66 -1.01
N PRO A 183 -17.63 2.37 -2.26
CA PRO A 183 -17.10 1.05 -2.64
C PRO A 183 -15.90 0.55 -1.81
N TYR A 184 -15.16 1.42 -1.16
CA TYR A 184 -14.07 1.02 -0.27
C TYR A 184 -14.53 0.31 1.01
N ALA A 185 -15.83 0.35 1.34
CA ALA A 185 -16.40 -0.46 2.40
C ALA A 185 -16.52 -1.95 2.01
N LEU A 186 -16.39 -2.28 0.72
CA LEU A 186 -16.42 -3.66 0.25
C LEU A 186 -15.04 -4.30 0.33
N ASP A 187 -14.96 -5.44 0.99
CA ASP A 187 -13.76 -6.24 0.98
C ASP A 187 -13.58 -6.94 -0.38
N PRO A 188 -12.49 -6.69 -1.12
CA PRO A 188 -12.24 -7.33 -2.40
C PRO A 188 -12.00 -8.85 -2.30
N VAL A 189 -11.64 -9.36 -1.12
CA VAL A 189 -11.52 -10.81 -0.86
C VAL A 189 -12.89 -11.48 -0.74
N GLY A 190 -13.92 -10.71 -0.42
CA GLY A 190 -15.29 -11.19 -0.24
C GLY A 190 -15.66 -11.50 1.20
N THR A 191 -16.89 -11.96 1.33
CA THR A 191 -17.49 -12.42 2.58
C THR A 191 -17.84 -13.91 2.47
N GLU A 192 -18.08 -14.58 3.59
CA GLU A 192 -18.55 -15.97 3.57
C GLU A 192 -19.80 -16.12 2.72
N GLU A 193 -20.74 -15.18 2.84
CA GLU A 193 -21.98 -15.20 2.08
C GLU A 193 -21.77 -15.02 0.57
N SER A 194 -20.98 -14.04 0.15
CA SER A 194 -20.70 -13.80 -1.26
C SER A 194 -19.93 -14.98 -1.88
N LEU A 195 -18.87 -15.46 -1.23
CA LEU A 195 -18.04 -16.55 -1.71
C LEU A 195 -18.82 -17.85 -1.90
N THR A 196 -19.73 -18.18 -0.98
CA THR A 196 -20.56 -19.40 -1.05
C THR A 196 -21.52 -19.38 -2.22
N ARG A 197 -21.96 -18.20 -2.65
CA ARG A 197 -22.93 -18.04 -3.77
C ARG A 197 -22.28 -18.10 -5.15
N LEU A 198 -20.98 -17.75 -5.26
CA LEU A 198 -20.28 -17.69 -6.55
C LEU A 198 -20.22 -19.06 -7.20
N THR A 199 -20.52 -19.14 -8.49
CA THR A 199 -20.46 -20.37 -9.29
C THR A 199 -19.36 -20.32 -10.32
N VAL A 200 -19.00 -21.46 -10.90
CA VAL A 200 -18.06 -21.53 -12.06
C VAL A 200 -18.59 -20.70 -13.24
N ALA A 201 -19.91 -20.69 -13.44
CA ALA A 201 -20.54 -19.87 -14.50
C ALA A 201 -20.31 -18.37 -14.25
N ASP A 202 -20.45 -17.92 -13.01
CA ASP A 202 -20.16 -16.52 -12.64
C ASP A 202 -18.69 -16.17 -12.89
N LEU A 203 -17.75 -17.04 -12.53
CA LEU A 203 -16.32 -16.83 -12.78
C LEU A 203 -16.01 -16.72 -14.27
N LYS A 204 -16.61 -17.59 -15.11
CA LYS A 204 -16.43 -17.52 -16.57
C LYS A 204 -17.04 -16.25 -17.16
N ALA A 205 -18.22 -15.84 -16.70
CA ALA A 205 -18.85 -14.59 -17.13
C ALA A 205 -18.01 -13.36 -16.71
N TYR A 206 -17.50 -13.37 -15.48
CA TYR A 206 -16.59 -12.33 -15.00
C TYR A 206 -15.28 -12.29 -15.80
N GLN A 207 -14.66 -13.44 -16.05
CA GLN A 207 -13.45 -13.53 -16.87
C GLN A 207 -13.68 -12.94 -18.27
N ALA A 208 -14.77 -13.31 -18.95
CA ALA A 208 -15.07 -12.85 -20.29
C ALA A 208 -15.34 -11.34 -20.37
N THR A 209 -15.90 -10.72 -19.31
CA THR A 209 -16.31 -9.32 -19.31
C THR A 209 -15.35 -8.39 -18.58
N GLN A 210 -14.60 -8.90 -17.61
CA GLN A 210 -13.75 -8.08 -16.74
C GLN A 210 -12.25 -8.28 -16.94
N ILE A 211 -11.80 -9.41 -17.51
CA ILE A 211 -10.38 -9.58 -17.90
C ILE A 211 -10.18 -9.01 -19.29
N VAL A 212 -10.19 -7.67 -19.37
CA VAL A 212 -10.12 -6.91 -20.61
C VAL A 212 -8.96 -5.92 -20.58
N SER A 213 -8.35 -5.65 -21.77
CA SER A 213 -7.14 -4.84 -21.85
C SER A 213 -7.34 -3.40 -21.40
N SER A 214 -8.53 -2.82 -21.52
CA SER A 214 -8.84 -1.47 -21.03
C SER A 214 -8.80 -1.33 -19.50
N ARG A 215 -8.87 -2.42 -18.76
CA ARG A 215 -8.67 -2.45 -17.31
C ARG A 215 -7.21 -2.67 -16.88
N MET A 216 -6.28 -2.74 -17.83
CA MET A 216 -4.90 -3.13 -17.53
C MET A 216 -3.94 -1.96 -17.61
N MET A 217 -3.01 -1.91 -16.68
CA MET A 217 -1.78 -1.13 -16.74
C MET A 217 -0.63 -2.04 -16.31
N LEU A 218 0.50 -1.99 -17.01
CA LEU A 218 1.67 -2.80 -16.71
C LEU A 218 2.83 -1.93 -16.27
N VAL A 219 3.48 -2.30 -15.17
CA VAL A 219 4.76 -1.71 -14.77
C VAL A 219 5.82 -2.81 -14.69
N VAL A 220 6.91 -2.64 -15.43
CA VAL A 220 8.04 -3.58 -15.46
C VAL A 220 9.28 -2.89 -14.92
N VAL A 221 9.92 -3.52 -13.95
CA VAL A 221 11.20 -3.05 -13.38
C VAL A 221 12.22 -4.20 -13.47
N GLY A 222 13.34 -3.95 -14.12
CA GLY A 222 14.39 -4.94 -14.29
C GLY A 222 15.20 -4.78 -15.55
N ASN A 223 16.16 -5.70 -15.80
CA ASN A 223 17.01 -5.65 -16.99
C ASN A 223 16.33 -6.31 -18.20
N VAL A 224 15.32 -5.64 -18.72
CA VAL A 224 14.61 -6.03 -19.94
C VAL A 224 14.54 -4.86 -20.92
N SER A 225 14.57 -5.16 -22.23
CA SER A 225 14.44 -4.13 -23.25
C SER A 225 12.98 -3.80 -23.53
N ARG A 226 12.73 -2.58 -23.97
CA ARG A 226 11.40 -2.13 -24.41
C ARG A 226 10.83 -3.03 -25.51
N ALA A 227 11.61 -3.37 -26.52
CA ALA A 227 11.18 -4.24 -27.62
C ALA A 227 10.72 -5.63 -27.11
N ARG A 228 11.41 -6.19 -26.08
CA ARG A 228 11.00 -7.47 -25.47
C ARG A 228 9.65 -7.34 -24.76
N VAL A 229 9.44 -6.27 -23.98
CA VAL A 229 8.18 -6.03 -23.29
C VAL A 229 7.05 -5.78 -24.29
N GLU A 230 7.27 -4.95 -25.30
CA GLU A 230 6.28 -4.70 -26.35
C GLU A 230 5.84 -5.98 -27.08
N ARG A 231 6.80 -6.85 -27.42
CA ARG A 231 6.49 -8.16 -28.05
C ARG A 231 5.66 -9.02 -27.12
N LEU A 232 6.10 -9.20 -25.87
CA LEU A 232 5.41 -10.05 -24.89
C LEU A 232 3.96 -9.57 -24.65
N VAL A 233 3.75 -8.28 -24.47
CA VAL A 233 2.40 -7.72 -24.27
C VAL A 233 1.54 -7.90 -25.52
N ARG A 234 2.06 -7.56 -26.70
CA ARG A 234 1.30 -7.66 -27.97
C ARG A 234 0.88 -9.07 -28.31
N GLU A 235 1.73 -10.05 -28.03
CA GLU A 235 1.48 -11.46 -28.35
C GLU A 235 0.59 -12.17 -27.31
N SER A 236 0.29 -11.51 -26.18
CA SER A 236 -0.44 -12.09 -25.05
C SER A 236 -1.64 -11.25 -24.60
N ILE A 237 -1.50 -10.49 -23.50
CA ILE A 237 -2.60 -9.71 -22.91
C ILE A 237 -3.14 -8.63 -23.86
N GLY A 238 -2.35 -8.17 -24.82
CA GLY A 238 -2.79 -7.26 -25.89
C GLY A 238 -3.78 -7.89 -26.88
N ARG A 239 -3.96 -9.24 -26.86
CA ARG A 239 -4.98 -9.96 -27.63
C ARG A 239 -6.28 -10.18 -26.89
N LEU A 240 -6.34 -9.85 -25.61
CA LEU A 240 -7.56 -9.91 -24.82
C LEU A 240 -8.61 -8.92 -25.36
N PRO A 241 -9.89 -9.16 -25.14
CA PRO A 241 -10.93 -8.19 -25.49
C PRO A 241 -10.59 -6.80 -24.94
N LYS A 242 -10.85 -5.77 -25.74
CA LYS A 242 -10.51 -4.39 -25.35
C LYS A 242 -11.34 -3.94 -24.13
N GLY A 243 -12.64 -4.21 -24.15
CA GLY A 243 -13.57 -3.69 -23.16
C GLY A 243 -13.79 -2.16 -23.28
N THR A 244 -14.52 -1.60 -22.32
CA THR A 244 -14.91 -0.17 -22.31
C THR A 244 -14.50 0.56 -21.04
N TYR A 245 -13.72 -0.08 -20.17
CA TYR A 245 -13.32 0.53 -18.90
C TYR A 245 -12.40 1.74 -19.14
N ALA A 246 -12.64 2.82 -18.39
CA ALA A 246 -11.78 4.00 -18.35
C ALA A 246 -11.42 4.30 -16.90
N TRP A 247 -10.12 4.33 -16.62
CA TRP A 247 -9.64 4.68 -15.29
C TRP A 247 -9.99 6.12 -14.94
N LYS A 248 -10.56 6.28 -13.75
CA LYS A 248 -10.69 7.57 -13.05
C LYS A 248 -10.34 7.35 -11.60
N ALA A 249 -9.47 8.19 -11.07
CA ALA A 249 -9.22 8.20 -9.63
C ALA A 249 -10.54 8.48 -8.91
N PRO A 250 -10.91 7.70 -7.88
CA PRO A 250 -12.15 7.94 -7.15
C PRO A 250 -12.10 9.27 -6.42
N ALA A 251 -13.23 9.97 -6.43
CA ALA A 251 -13.40 11.14 -5.61
C ALA A 251 -13.48 10.74 -4.11
N PRO A 252 -13.01 11.59 -3.20
CA PRO A 252 -13.28 11.37 -1.78
C PRO A 252 -14.78 11.24 -1.53
N PRO A 253 -15.23 10.36 -0.62
CA PRO A 253 -16.62 10.31 -0.23
C PRO A 253 -17.03 11.65 0.39
N ALA A 254 -18.35 11.91 0.42
CA ALA A 254 -18.88 13.03 1.18
C ALA A 254 -18.42 12.93 2.64
N SER A 255 -18.19 14.08 3.27
CA SER A 255 -17.84 14.11 4.69
C SER A 255 -18.95 13.45 5.50
N LEU A 256 -18.59 12.39 6.20
CA LEU A 256 -19.49 11.67 7.10
C LEU A 256 -19.22 12.12 8.53
N PRO A 257 -20.26 12.28 9.37
CA PRO A 257 -20.06 12.62 10.78
C PRO A 257 -19.32 11.49 11.53
N SER A 258 -18.75 11.82 12.67
CA SER A 258 -18.21 10.83 13.61
C SER A 258 -19.22 9.74 13.87
N ALA A 259 -18.76 8.50 13.86
CA ALA A 259 -19.60 7.33 14.15
C ALA A 259 -18.72 6.23 14.77
N TYR A 260 -19.36 5.23 15.35
CA TYR A 260 -18.64 4.08 15.88
C TYR A 260 -19.41 2.77 15.64
N LEU A 261 -18.65 1.68 15.60
CA LEU A 261 -19.13 0.31 15.58
C LEU A 261 -18.44 -0.44 16.71
N ILE A 262 -19.19 -1.12 17.57
CA ILE A 262 -18.68 -1.92 18.67
C ILE A 262 -19.00 -3.38 18.43
N GLU A 263 -17.97 -4.19 18.28
CA GLU A 263 -18.04 -5.64 18.24
C GLU A 263 -17.68 -6.20 19.62
N ARG A 264 -18.64 -6.79 20.28
CA ARG A 264 -18.44 -7.37 21.62
C ARG A 264 -17.59 -8.63 21.57
N ARG A 265 -16.48 -8.61 22.29
CA ARG A 265 -15.60 -9.77 22.47
C ARG A 265 -15.10 -9.84 23.93
N VAL A 266 -14.91 -11.04 24.43
CA VAL A 266 -14.26 -11.28 25.72
C VAL A 266 -12.78 -11.51 25.44
N LEU A 267 -11.98 -10.46 25.59
CA LEU A 267 -10.54 -10.45 25.27
C LEU A 267 -9.73 -9.87 26.45
N PRO A 268 -8.45 -10.24 26.58
CA PRO A 268 -7.57 -9.65 27.61
C PRO A 268 -7.34 -8.14 27.44
N THR A 269 -7.48 -7.63 26.21
CA THR A 269 -7.32 -6.21 25.86
C THR A 269 -8.39 -5.82 24.88
N ASN A 270 -8.57 -4.51 24.65
CA ASN A 270 -9.51 -3.97 23.68
C ASN A 270 -8.74 -3.36 22.51
N TYR A 271 -9.32 -3.42 21.32
CA TYR A 271 -8.73 -2.99 20.07
C TYR A 271 -9.56 -1.85 19.50
N LEU A 272 -8.94 -0.75 19.14
CA LEU A 272 -9.58 0.44 18.59
C LEU A 272 -8.86 0.86 17.31
N GLN A 273 -9.61 1.09 16.24
CA GLN A 273 -9.16 1.71 15.01
C GLN A 273 -10.15 2.79 14.61
N GLY A 274 -9.69 4.03 14.53
CA GLY A 274 -10.47 5.14 13.99
C GLY A 274 -9.85 5.63 12.69
N TYR A 275 -10.69 6.02 11.71
CA TYR A 275 -10.26 6.63 10.46
C TYR A 275 -10.94 7.98 10.24
N PHE A 276 -10.21 8.92 9.64
CA PHE A 276 -10.69 10.18 9.09
C PHE A 276 -10.21 10.35 7.65
N HIS A 277 -11.03 10.97 6.81
CA HIS A 277 -10.70 11.15 5.41
C HIS A 277 -9.72 12.30 5.22
N GLY A 278 -8.72 12.09 4.38
CA GLY A 278 -7.72 13.08 4.02
C GLY A 278 -7.87 13.59 2.58
N PRO A 279 -6.91 14.40 2.12
CA PRO A 279 -6.90 14.97 0.77
C PRO A 279 -6.60 13.92 -0.31
N THR A 280 -6.92 14.26 -1.55
CA THR A 280 -6.51 13.47 -2.73
C THR A 280 -4.99 13.49 -2.89
N ALA A 281 -4.45 12.47 -3.56
CA ALA A 281 -3.00 12.35 -3.81
C ALA A 281 -2.41 13.50 -4.65
N THR A 282 -3.26 14.29 -5.33
CA THR A 282 -2.85 15.49 -6.08
C THR A 282 -2.88 16.78 -5.26
N SER A 283 -3.45 16.75 -4.07
CA SER A 283 -3.52 17.92 -3.19
C SER A 283 -2.13 18.25 -2.60
N LYS A 284 -1.87 19.56 -2.43
CA LYS A 284 -0.69 20.03 -1.70
C LYS A 284 -0.66 19.60 -0.24
N ASP A 285 -1.83 19.35 0.35
CA ASP A 285 -1.98 18.95 1.75
C ASP A 285 -1.66 17.46 1.99
N TYR A 286 -1.47 16.67 0.92
CA TYR A 286 -1.25 15.23 1.05
C TYR A 286 0.01 14.89 1.85
N ALA A 287 1.13 15.50 1.50
CA ALA A 287 2.40 15.32 2.21
C ALA A 287 2.33 15.92 3.64
N ALA A 288 1.64 17.05 3.81
CA ALA A 288 1.47 17.68 5.12
C ALA A 288 0.66 16.80 6.09
N LEU A 289 -0.44 16.19 5.62
CA LEU A 289 -1.23 15.26 6.44
C LEU A 289 -0.44 13.99 6.78
N ARG A 290 0.35 13.46 5.84
CA ARG A 290 1.23 12.33 6.10
C ARG A 290 2.21 12.60 7.23
N LEU A 291 2.86 13.77 7.21
CA LEU A 291 3.76 14.20 8.28
C LEU A 291 2.98 14.48 9.59
N ALA A 292 1.78 15.06 9.52
CA ALA A 292 0.93 15.27 10.69
C ALA A 292 0.56 13.95 11.40
N CYS A 293 0.21 12.90 10.64
CA CYS A 293 -0.04 11.57 11.19
C CYS A 293 1.22 10.98 11.85
N ALA A 294 2.40 11.16 11.26
CA ALA A 294 3.64 10.67 11.86
C ALA A 294 4.02 11.43 13.14
N VAL A 295 3.83 12.75 13.19
CA VAL A 295 4.00 13.55 14.42
C VAL A 295 3.04 13.05 15.50
N LEU A 296 1.77 12.85 15.13
CA LEU A 296 0.77 12.33 16.06
C LEU A 296 1.15 10.94 16.57
N SER A 297 1.61 10.05 15.69
CA SER A 297 2.07 8.70 16.05
C SER A 297 3.20 8.75 17.09
N GLY A 298 4.21 9.60 16.89
CA GLY A 298 5.30 9.80 17.84
C GLY A 298 4.83 10.34 19.21
N ARG A 299 3.88 11.30 19.20
CA ARG A 299 3.28 11.84 20.44
C ARG A 299 2.47 10.79 21.18
N LEU A 300 1.66 10.00 20.47
CA LEU A 300 0.88 8.92 21.07
C LEU A 300 1.78 7.84 21.64
N PHE A 301 2.85 7.48 20.95
CA PHE A 301 3.84 6.55 21.51
C PHE A 301 4.43 7.07 22.82
N ALA A 302 4.83 8.34 22.85
CA ALA A 302 5.40 8.96 24.05
C ALA A 302 4.40 9.01 25.21
N GLU A 303 3.17 9.48 24.96
CA GLU A 303 2.16 9.69 26.00
C GLU A 303 1.50 8.38 26.44
N VAL A 304 1.04 7.55 25.50
CA VAL A 304 0.25 6.35 25.81
C VAL A 304 1.15 5.21 26.27
N ARG A 305 2.26 4.97 25.55
CA ARG A 305 3.15 3.86 25.87
C ARG A 305 4.20 4.23 26.91
N SER A 306 5.01 5.28 26.64
CA SER A 306 6.20 5.53 27.45
C SER A 306 5.89 6.17 28.79
N ARG A 307 4.99 7.18 28.85
CA ARG A 307 4.68 7.91 30.09
C ARG A 307 3.62 7.24 30.95
N ASN A 308 2.54 6.75 30.31
CA ASN A 308 1.39 6.23 31.03
C ASN A 308 1.29 4.70 31.05
N ASN A 309 2.11 3.97 30.28
CA ASN A 309 2.11 2.49 30.20
C ASN A 309 0.72 1.89 29.94
N LEU A 310 -0.10 2.56 29.09
CA LEU A 310 -1.48 2.16 28.81
C LEU A 310 -1.61 1.22 27.62
N SER A 311 -0.58 1.13 26.76
CA SER A 311 -0.57 0.30 25.57
C SER A 311 0.85 -0.06 25.16
N TYR A 312 1.01 -1.27 24.63
CA TYR A 312 2.23 -1.64 23.91
C TYR A 312 2.19 -1.17 22.43
N SER A 313 0.99 -1.19 21.83
CA SER A 313 0.81 -0.88 20.42
C SER A 313 -0.16 0.29 20.23
N VAL A 314 0.39 1.44 19.85
CA VAL A 314 -0.35 2.68 19.55
C VAL A 314 0.31 3.41 18.41
N ASN A 315 -0.47 3.88 17.42
CA ASN A 315 0.02 4.68 16.32
C ASN A 315 -1.10 5.54 15.68
N ALA A 316 -0.70 6.42 14.79
CA ALA A 316 -1.58 7.18 13.91
C ALA A 316 -1.23 6.85 12.45
N PRO A 317 -1.87 5.82 11.84
CA PRO A 317 -1.55 5.38 10.50
C PRO A 317 -1.95 6.43 9.45
N PHE A 318 -1.20 6.45 8.34
CA PHE A 318 -1.55 7.13 7.11
C PHE A 318 -1.65 6.12 5.98
N VAL A 319 -2.84 5.97 5.41
CA VAL A 319 -3.13 5.00 4.35
C VAL A 319 -3.17 5.72 3.01
N GLU A 320 -2.31 5.28 2.09
CA GLU A 320 -2.25 5.82 0.73
C GLU A 320 -3.30 5.16 -0.15
N ARG A 321 -4.27 5.97 -0.60
CA ARG A 321 -5.28 5.62 -1.60
C ARG A 321 -5.43 6.79 -2.57
N ALA A 322 -6.38 6.75 -3.48
CA ALA A 322 -6.68 7.89 -4.38
C ALA A 322 -6.98 9.19 -3.61
N PHE A 323 -7.60 9.07 -2.47
CA PHE A 323 -7.61 10.06 -1.38
C PHE A 323 -7.03 9.39 -0.14
N SER A 324 -6.23 10.13 0.62
CA SER A 324 -5.58 9.58 1.80
C SER A 324 -6.58 9.34 2.94
N VAL A 325 -6.20 8.45 3.84
CA VAL A 325 -6.92 8.20 5.09
C VAL A 325 -5.92 8.30 6.22
N GLY A 326 -6.18 9.17 7.18
CA GLY A 326 -5.46 9.17 8.43
C GLY A 326 -6.23 8.38 9.49
N GLY A 327 -5.53 7.95 10.53
CA GLY A 327 -6.20 7.17 11.56
C GLY A 327 -5.56 7.25 12.93
N LEU A 328 -6.14 6.47 13.83
CA LEU A 328 -5.73 6.27 15.22
C LEU A 328 -5.91 4.79 15.53
N TYR A 329 -4.88 4.13 16.01
CA TYR A 329 -4.93 2.72 16.40
C TYR A 329 -4.36 2.54 17.81
N VAL A 330 -5.00 1.67 18.60
CA VAL A 330 -4.48 1.26 19.89
C VAL A 330 -5.06 -0.09 20.35
N THR A 331 -4.23 -0.84 21.09
CA THR A 331 -4.68 -1.96 21.93
C THR A 331 -4.51 -1.58 23.38
N THR A 332 -5.56 -1.67 24.22
CA THR A 332 -5.49 -1.21 25.61
C THR A 332 -6.53 -1.85 26.51
N THR A 333 -6.20 -1.97 27.79
CA THR A 333 -7.16 -2.33 28.85
C THR A 333 -7.94 -1.13 29.38
N SER A 334 -7.54 0.10 29.02
CA SER A 334 -8.11 1.37 29.50
C SER A 334 -8.51 2.29 28.35
N PRO A 335 -9.52 1.89 27.51
CA PRO A 335 -9.87 2.63 26.29
C PRO A 335 -10.22 4.08 26.54
N ASP A 336 -11.04 4.38 27.54
CA ASP A 336 -11.48 5.75 27.84
C ASP A 336 -10.33 6.70 28.14
N ARG A 337 -9.33 6.23 28.89
CA ARG A 337 -8.15 7.05 29.23
C ARG A 337 -7.29 7.31 27.99
N VAL A 338 -7.15 6.30 27.11
CA VAL A 338 -6.38 6.46 25.87
C VAL A 338 -7.10 7.39 24.89
N LEU A 339 -8.44 7.30 24.78
CA LEU A 339 -9.22 8.22 23.94
C LEU A 339 -9.06 9.67 24.40
N ASP A 340 -9.06 9.95 25.73
CA ASP A 340 -8.81 11.30 26.25
C ASP A 340 -7.42 11.81 25.82
N ILE A 341 -6.37 10.98 25.94
CA ILE A 341 -5.03 11.32 25.50
C ILE A 341 -4.99 11.58 23.99
N MET A 342 -5.63 10.73 23.18
CA MET A 342 -5.68 10.91 21.72
C MET A 342 -6.34 12.24 21.34
N GLN A 343 -7.44 12.61 21.98
CA GLN A 343 -8.12 13.90 21.78
C GLN A 343 -7.20 15.08 22.14
N GLU A 344 -6.50 14.99 23.29
CA GLU A 344 -5.56 16.00 23.74
C GLU A 344 -4.39 16.16 22.75
N GLN A 345 -3.82 15.06 22.26
CA GLN A 345 -2.71 15.11 21.29
C GLN A 345 -3.13 15.66 19.94
N ILE A 346 -4.32 15.34 19.43
CA ILE A 346 -4.88 15.95 18.23
C ILE A 346 -5.11 17.46 18.45
N LYS A 347 -5.71 17.84 19.58
CA LYS A 347 -5.91 19.25 19.93
C LYS A 347 -4.57 19.99 20.00
N SER A 348 -3.58 19.43 20.67
CA SER A 348 -2.22 20.00 20.75
C SER A 348 -1.57 20.16 19.37
N LEU A 349 -1.82 19.24 18.42
CA LEU A 349 -1.30 19.35 17.05
C LEU A 349 -2.04 20.40 16.22
N ARG A 350 -3.33 20.61 16.46
CA ARG A 350 -4.14 21.66 15.80
C ARG A 350 -3.79 23.07 16.32
N ASP A 351 -3.44 23.20 17.60
CA ASP A 351 -3.23 24.50 18.25
C ASP A 351 -1.77 24.92 18.24
N GLY A 352 -0.84 23.97 18.27
CA GLY A 352 0.59 24.21 18.35
C GLY A 352 1.35 23.94 17.05
N TYR A 353 2.67 24.05 17.14
CA TYR A 353 3.58 23.75 16.04
C TYR A 353 4.56 22.65 16.43
N ILE A 354 5.02 21.91 15.45
CA ILE A 354 6.26 21.15 15.56
C ILE A 354 7.44 22.11 15.45
N THR A 355 8.51 21.87 16.22
CA THR A 355 9.72 22.67 16.08
C THR A 355 10.37 22.43 14.72
N PRO A 356 11.06 23.44 14.12
CA PRO A 356 11.78 23.25 12.86
C PRO A 356 12.74 22.06 12.88
N ASP A 357 13.53 21.90 13.94
CA ASP A 357 14.45 20.76 14.11
C ASP A 357 13.71 19.42 14.23
N GLY A 358 12.54 19.42 14.87
CA GLY A 358 11.68 18.23 14.97
C GLY A 358 11.14 17.81 13.60
N LEU A 359 10.74 18.78 12.78
CA LEU A 359 10.28 18.55 11.42
C LEU A 359 11.42 18.05 10.53
N GLU A 360 12.60 18.66 10.60
CA GLU A 360 13.77 18.24 9.83
C GLU A 360 14.13 16.77 10.12
N ARG A 361 14.23 16.39 11.40
CA ARG A 361 14.49 14.98 11.78
C ARG A 361 13.43 14.02 11.24
N LEU A 362 12.15 14.42 11.32
CA LEU A 362 11.05 13.61 10.80
C LEU A 362 11.15 13.43 9.29
N VAL A 363 11.41 14.50 8.54
CA VAL A 363 11.59 14.47 7.08
C VAL A 363 12.77 13.56 6.71
N GLN A 364 13.89 13.64 7.41
CA GLN A 364 15.04 12.76 7.17
C GLN A 364 14.68 11.27 7.41
N GLN A 365 13.94 10.97 8.48
CA GLN A 365 13.45 9.61 8.74
C GLN A 365 12.55 9.11 7.60
N PHE A 366 11.62 9.94 7.11
CA PHE A 366 10.76 9.58 5.98
C PHE A 366 11.55 9.33 4.69
N ILE A 367 12.59 10.11 4.43
CA ILE A 367 13.45 9.91 3.26
C ILE A 367 14.15 8.55 3.33
N VAL A 368 14.70 8.19 4.49
CA VAL A 368 15.34 6.88 4.69
C VAL A 368 14.33 5.75 4.48
N THR A 369 13.16 5.83 5.13
CA THR A 369 12.08 4.85 5.00
C THR A 369 11.63 4.72 3.54
N TYR A 370 11.45 5.84 2.83
CA TYR A 370 11.09 5.84 1.41
C TYR A 370 12.06 5.03 0.53
N PHE A 371 13.36 5.17 0.75
CA PHE A 371 14.33 4.40 -0.02
C PHE A 371 14.31 2.91 0.36
N LEU A 372 14.15 2.58 1.64
CA LEU A 372 14.03 1.19 2.10
C LEU A 372 12.75 0.52 1.56
N ASP A 373 11.61 1.22 1.62
CA ASP A 373 10.31 0.72 1.13
C ASP A 373 10.27 0.54 -0.40
N ASN A 374 11.23 1.13 -1.14
CA ASN A 374 11.32 1.04 -2.60
C ASN A 374 12.63 0.37 -3.06
N GLU A 375 13.23 -0.47 -2.23
CA GLU A 375 14.49 -1.16 -2.55
C GLU A 375 14.30 -2.23 -3.62
N THR A 376 13.21 -3.01 -3.55
CA THR A 376 12.97 -4.08 -4.51
C THR A 376 12.39 -3.59 -5.83
N ASN A 377 12.67 -4.31 -6.92
CA ASN A 377 12.06 -4.01 -8.23
C ASN A 377 10.52 -4.01 -8.19
N ALA A 378 9.91 -4.85 -7.34
CA ALA A 378 8.48 -4.92 -7.18
C ALA A 378 7.88 -3.71 -6.46
N ASP A 379 8.57 -3.20 -5.44
CA ASP A 379 8.13 -2.01 -4.70
C ASP A 379 8.29 -0.75 -5.55
N GLN A 380 9.39 -0.67 -6.34
CA GLN A 380 9.55 0.38 -7.35
C GLN A 380 8.41 0.35 -8.38
N ALA A 381 7.98 -0.84 -8.82
CA ALA A 381 6.82 -0.94 -9.73
C ALA A 381 5.54 -0.41 -9.07
N ASN A 382 5.29 -0.74 -7.80
CA ASN A 382 4.13 -0.22 -7.06
C ASN A 382 4.20 1.29 -6.85
N MET A 383 5.37 1.84 -6.55
CA MET A 383 5.59 3.28 -6.41
C MET A 383 5.26 4.03 -7.71
N LEU A 384 5.78 3.55 -8.86
CA LEU A 384 5.52 4.14 -10.16
C LEU A 384 4.04 4.06 -10.54
N ALA A 385 3.40 2.91 -10.26
CA ALA A 385 1.98 2.71 -10.52
C ALA A 385 1.10 3.67 -9.72
N ARG A 386 1.35 3.81 -8.41
CA ARG A 386 0.61 4.77 -7.57
C ARG A 386 0.75 6.20 -8.07
N ALA A 387 1.95 6.63 -8.43
CA ALA A 387 2.17 7.96 -8.99
C ALA A 387 1.41 8.15 -10.33
N ALA A 388 1.47 7.16 -11.23
CA ALA A 388 0.76 7.22 -12.50
C ALA A 388 -0.76 7.25 -12.32
N LEU A 389 -1.33 6.38 -11.48
CA LEU A 389 -2.76 6.21 -11.32
C LEU A 389 -3.40 7.29 -10.43
N TYR A 390 -2.77 7.65 -9.31
CA TYR A 390 -3.35 8.62 -8.37
C TYR A 390 -2.97 10.07 -8.69
N GLN A 391 -1.79 10.30 -9.27
CA GLN A 391 -1.27 11.64 -9.55
C GLN A 391 -1.19 11.96 -11.05
N GLY A 392 -1.56 11.01 -11.92
CA GLY A 392 -1.60 11.18 -13.37
C GLY A 392 -0.24 11.16 -14.08
N ASP A 393 0.87 11.02 -13.35
CA ASP A 393 2.23 11.03 -13.91
C ASP A 393 3.18 10.19 -13.04
N TYR A 394 3.75 9.11 -13.59
CA TYR A 394 4.70 8.26 -12.89
C TYR A 394 5.96 9.01 -12.39
N ARG A 395 6.34 10.11 -13.07
CA ARG A 395 7.50 10.95 -12.71
C ARG A 395 7.33 11.65 -11.36
N ARG A 396 6.11 11.79 -10.88
CA ARG A 396 5.86 12.34 -9.55
C ARG A 396 6.41 11.47 -8.42
N ALA A 397 6.63 10.19 -8.67
CA ALA A 397 7.31 9.30 -7.71
C ALA A 397 8.69 9.84 -7.29
N SER A 398 9.45 10.44 -8.21
CA SER A 398 10.76 11.03 -7.91
C SER A 398 10.69 12.36 -7.16
N ARG A 399 9.53 13.02 -7.11
CA ARG A 399 9.34 14.32 -6.44
C ARG A 399 9.01 14.19 -4.95
N PHE A 400 8.71 13.00 -4.48
CA PHE A 400 8.29 12.75 -3.09
C PHE A 400 9.25 13.37 -2.07
N VAL A 401 10.56 13.19 -2.23
CA VAL A 401 11.57 13.75 -1.33
C VAL A 401 11.55 15.28 -1.34
N SER A 402 11.44 15.91 -2.51
CA SER A 402 11.38 17.37 -2.62
C SER A 402 10.07 17.93 -2.06
N GLU A 403 8.96 17.23 -2.27
CA GLU A 403 7.66 17.59 -1.69
C GLU A 403 7.70 17.54 -0.14
N LEU A 404 8.26 16.48 0.46
CA LEU A 404 8.42 16.40 1.91
C LEU A 404 9.26 17.55 2.48
N ARG A 405 10.36 17.90 1.81
CA ARG A 405 11.25 18.99 2.25
C ARG A 405 10.62 20.38 2.14
N SER A 406 9.59 20.54 1.34
CA SER A 406 8.88 21.81 1.20
C SER A 406 7.81 22.05 2.27
N ILE A 407 7.46 21.04 3.06
CA ILE A 407 6.43 21.14 4.10
C ILE A 407 6.94 21.97 5.28
N THR A 408 6.11 22.88 5.73
CA THR A 408 6.36 23.76 6.87
C THR A 408 5.61 23.29 8.14
N PRO A 409 5.99 23.73 9.33
CA PRO A 409 5.21 23.50 10.55
C PRO A 409 3.77 24.00 10.45
N GLU A 410 3.54 25.09 9.71
CA GLU A 410 2.21 25.66 9.45
C GLU A 410 1.35 24.72 8.60
N ASP A 411 1.92 24.09 7.55
CA ASP A 411 1.22 23.15 6.71
C ASP A 411 0.75 21.92 7.50
N ILE A 412 1.60 21.41 8.41
CA ILE A 412 1.25 20.29 9.31
C ILE A 412 0.09 20.67 10.22
N ARG A 413 0.14 21.85 10.85
CA ARG A 413 -0.93 22.34 11.70
C ARG A 413 -2.24 22.50 10.94
N ASN A 414 -2.20 23.10 9.75
CA ASN A 414 -3.37 23.33 8.92
C ASN A 414 -3.96 22.00 8.43
N ALA A 415 -3.13 21.02 8.04
CA ALA A 415 -3.59 19.67 7.70
C ALA A 415 -4.28 18.99 8.90
N ALA A 416 -3.72 19.11 10.11
CA ALA A 416 -4.35 18.58 11.32
C ALA A 416 -5.71 19.22 11.60
N ARG A 417 -5.83 20.54 11.45
CA ARG A 417 -7.09 21.29 11.63
C ARG A 417 -8.16 20.89 10.63
N THR A 418 -7.76 20.71 9.37
CA THR A 418 -8.69 20.45 8.27
C THR A 418 -9.16 19.00 8.26
N TYR A 419 -8.28 18.03 8.50
CA TYR A 419 -8.55 16.62 8.21
C TYR A 419 -8.69 15.72 9.43
N MET A 420 -8.02 16.00 10.56
CA MET A 420 -8.11 15.14 11.75
C MET A 420 -9.44 15.33 12.51
N THR A 421 -10.55 15.23 11.81
CA THR A 421 -11.91 15.46 12.31
C THR A 421 -12.84 14.33 11.87
N ASN A 422 -14.01 14.23 12.50
CA ASN A 422 -15.04 13.28 12.11
C ASN A 422 -14.53 11.82 12.08
N VAL A 423 -13.75 11.43 13.09
CA VAL A 423 -13.20 10.08 13.18
C VAL A 423 -14.34 9.07 13.30
N ARG A 424 -14.24 8.01 12.48
CA ARG A 424 -15.17 6.89 12.50
C ARG A 424 -14.48 5.67 13.05
N TRP A 425 -15.02 5.13 14.15
CA TRP A 425 -14.35 4.14 14.97
C TRP A 425 -14.90 2.73 14.82
N ALA A 426 -14.03 1.75 14.73
CA ALA A 426 -14.31 0.36 15.09
C ALA A 426 -13.68 0.04 16.44
N TYR A 427 -14.39 -0.72 17.24
CA TYR A 427 -13.98 -1.20 18.54
C TYR A 427 -14.25 -2.70 18.62
N VAL A 428 -13.27 -3.48 19.02
CA VAL A 428 -13.40 -4.92 19.27
C VAL A 428 -12.96 -5.21 20.70
N GLY A 429 -13.88 -5.62 21.56
CA GLY A 429 -13.58 -5.85 22.97
C GLY A 429 -14.80 -5.79 23.90
N ASP A 430 -14.58 -5.47 25.16
CA ASP A 430 -15.62 -5.34 26.18
C ASP A 430 -16.31 -3.97 26.08
N PRO A 431 -17.58 -3.88 25.67
CA PRO A 431 -18.28 -2.60 25.55
C PRO A 431 -18.46 -1.86 26.89
N ALA A 432 -18.35 -2.53 28.03
CA ALA A 432 -18.41 -1.87 29.33
C ALA A 432 -17.14 -1.06 29.67
N LYS A 433 -16.06 -1.23 28.89
CA LYS A 433 -14.78 -0.53 29.06
C LYS A 433 -14.66 0.77 28.27
N VAL A 434 -15.58 1.03 27.34
CA VAL A 434 -15.56 2.23 26.50
C VAL A 434 -16.84 3.03 26.65
N THR A 435 -16.68 4.35 26.85
CA THR A 435 -17.79 5.29 26.87
C THR A 435 -18.08 5.74 25.42
N PRO A 436 -19.22 5.36 24.81
CA PRO A 436 -19.51 5.62 23.39
C PRO A 436 -19.42 7.11 23.00
N SER A 437 -19.84 8.03 23.89
CA SER A 437 -19.76 9.45 23.63
C SER A 437 -18.31 9.99 23.47
N LYS A 438 -17.29 9.27 23.96
CA LYS A 438 -15.88 9.64 23.73
C LYS A 438 -15.46 9.36 22.29
N LEU A 439 -16.00 8.32 21.65
CA LEU A 439 -15.71 7.98 20.25
C LEU A 439 -16.25 9.02 19.26
N THR A 440 -17.24 9.81 19.66
CA THR A 440 -17.87 10.83 18.77
C THR A 440 -17.33 12.25 18.98
N LYS A 441 -16.34 12.43 19.82
CA LYS A 441 -15.76 13.77 20.14
C LYS A 441 -14.57 14.16 19.27
N PHE A 442 -14.22 13.41 18.24
CA PHE A 442 -13.07 13.66 17.36
C PHE A 442 -13.41 14.50 16.14
#